data_6f18b0e4830c9437c942fab9906a4f32
#
_entry.id   6f18b0e4830c9437c942fab9906a4f32
#
_cell.length_a   1.000
_cell.length_b   1.000
_cell.length_c   1.000
_cell.angle_alpha   90.00
_cell.angle_beta   90.00
_cell.angle_gamma   90.00
#
_symmetry.space_group_name_H-M   'P 1'
#
loop_
_entity.id
_entity.type
_entity.pdbx_description
1 polymer ?
#
loop_
_entity_poly.entity_id
_entity_poly.type
_entity_poly.pdbx_seq_one_letter_code
_entity_poly.pdbx_strand_id
1 'polypeptide(L)' 'MRILILGAGKMGSFFTDILSFQHETAVFDVNPHQLRFVYNTYRFTTLEDIKEFEPE' A
#
# COMPACT_ATOMS: atom_id res chain seq x y z
N MET A 1 -3.57 11.68 6.75
CA MET A 1 -2.21 11.51 6.21
C MET A 1 -2.22 10.44 5.13
N ARG A 2 -1.47 10.65 4.07
CA ARG A 2 -1.31 9.65 3.02
C ARG A 2 -0.03 8.89 3.27
N ILE A 3 -0.15 7.58 3.46
CA ILE A 3 0.98 6.73 3.85
C ILE A 3 1.21 5.69 2.76
N LEU A 4 2.45 5.59 2.32
CA LEU A 4 2.87 4.57 1.35
C LEU A 4 3.67 3.49 2.08
N ILE A 5 3.28 2.24 1.86
CA ILE A 5 3.98 1.09 2.42
C ILE A 5 4.68 0.37 1.27
N LEU A 6 5.98 0.17 1.40
CA LEU A 6 6.78 -0.51 0.39
C LEU A 6 6.90 -1.99 0.74
N GLY A 7 6.38 -2.83 -0.15
CA GLY A 7 6.38 -4.27 0.06
C GLY A 7 5.11 -4.76 0.74
N ALA A 8 4.50 -5.79 0.16
CA ALA A 8 3.23 -6.33 0.63
C ALA A 8 3.36 -7.76 1.18
N GLY A 9 4.52 -8.11 1.73
CA GLY A 9 4.70 -9.37 2.42
C GLY A 9 3.89 -9.42 3.71
N LYS A 10 4.09 -10.44 4.53
CA LYS A 10 3.30 -10.63 5.75
C LYS A 10 3.28 -9.38 6.64
N MET A 11 4.42 -8.76 6.86
CA MET A 11 4.50 -7.57 7.71
C MET A 11 3.86 -6.36 7.06
N GLY A 12 4.09 -6.17 5.75
CA GLY A 12 3.50 -5.05 5.02
C GLY A 12 1.98 -5.11 5.05
N SER A 13 1.40 -6.29 4.81
CA SER A 13 -0.05 -6.47 4.86
C SER A 13 -0.61 -6.19 6.25
N PHE A 14 0.09 -6.63 7.28
CA PHE A 14 -0.31 -6.41 8.67
C PHE A 14 -0.35 -4.91 9.01
N PHE A 15 0.71 -4.19 8.66
CA PHE A 15 0.75 -2.75 8.90
C PHE A 15 -0.31 -2.01 8.11
N THR A 16 -0.56 -2.43 6.88
CA THR A 16 -1.59 -1.83 6.04
C THR A 16 -2.97 -1.95 6.69
N ASP A 17 -3.29 -3.13 7.21
CA ASP A 17 -4.58 -3.35 7.86
C ASP A 17 -4.76 -2.40 9.04
N ILE A 18 -3.73 -2.22 9.84
CA ILE A 18 -3.80 -1.35 11.02
C ILE A 18 -3.94 0.11 10.60
N LEU A 19 -3.13 0.56 9.65
CA LEU A 19 -3.06 1.97 9.29
C LEU A 19 -4.25 2.43 8.45
N SER A 20 -4.88 1.51 7.71
CA SER A 20 -5.97 1.88 6.81
C SER A 20 -7.22 2.38 7.53
N PHE A 21 -7.35 2.11 8.83
CA PHE A 21 -8.49 2.60 9.60
C PHE A 21 -8.45 4.10 9.85
N GLN A 22 -7.26 4.71 9.87
CA GLN A 22 -7.11 6.12 10.26
C GLN A 22 -6.44 6.97 9.19
N HIS A 23 -5.87 6.35 8.15
CA HIS A 23 -5.09 7.05 7.14
C HIS A 23 -5.46 6.59 5.75
N GLU A 24 -5.23 7.46 4.78
CA GLU A 24 -5.30 7.06 3.38
C GLU A 24 -4.01 6.35 3.05
N THR A 25 -4.07 5.04 2.83
CA THR A 25 -2.90 4.20 2.64
C THR A 25 -2.81 3.64 1.24
N ALA A 26 -1.58 3.41 0.79
CA ALA A 26 -1.29 2.69 -0.45
C ALA A 26 -0.16 1.71 -0.19
N VAL A 27 -0.17 0.59 -0.91
CA VAL A 27 0.89 -0.42 -0.82
C VAL A 27 1.48 -0.60 -2.22
N PHE A 28 2.80 -0.57 -2.28
CA PHE A 28 3.52 -0.79 -3.53
C PHE A 28 4.25 -2.12 -3.47
N ASP A 29 4.10 -2.93 -4.52
CA ASP A 29 4.90 -4.13 -4.72
C ASP A 29 5.00 -4.38 -6.21
N VAL A 30 6.19 -4.69 -6.70
CA VAL A 30 6.40 -5.00 -8.12
C VAL A 30 5.75 -6.32 -8.52
N ASN A 31 5.48 -7.18 -7.56
CA ASN A 31 4.79 -8.44 -7.79
C ASN A 31 3.32 -8.32 -7.37
N PRO A 32 2.38 -8.22 -8.33
CA PRO A 32 0.97 -8.04 -7.98
C PRO A 32 0.38 -9.20 -7.17
N HIS A 33 0.99 -10.36 -7.22
CA HIS A 33 0.55 -11.51 -6.43
C HIS A 33 0.68 -11.23 -4.93
N GLN A 34 1.66 -10.42 -4.53
CA GLN A 34 1.84 -10.04 -3.13
C GLN A 34 0.72 -9.13 -2.62
N LEU A 35 -0.04 -8.52 -3.51
CA LEU A 35 -1.10 -7.58 -3.14
C LEU A 35 -2.47 -8.26 -2.96
N ARG A 36 -2.56 -9.56 -3.17
CA ARG A 36 -3.85 -10.27 -3.18
C ARG A 36 -4.60 -10.25 -1.85
N PHE A 37 -3.91 -10.08 -0.76
CA PHE A 37 -4.50 -10.03 0.57
C PHE A 37 -4.50 -8.64 1.19
N VAL A 38 -4.30 -7.61 0.36
CA VAL A 38 -4.33 -6.23 0.84
C VAL A 38 -5.73 -5.67 0.61
N TYR A 39 -6.35 -5.15 1.66
CA TYR A 39 -7.72 -4.64 1.61
C TYR A 39 -7.80 -3.20 2.11
N ASN A 40 -8.83 -2.48 1.70
CA ASN A 40 -9.12 -1.12 2.15
C ASN A 40 -7.99 -0.12 1.90
N THR A 41 -7.21 -0.34 0.83
CA THR A 41 -6.09 0.52 0.51
C THR A 41 -5.83 0.47 -0.99
N TYR A 42 -5.09 1.43 -1.50
CA TYR A 42 -4.67 1.42 -2.89
C TYR A 42 -3.56 0.40 -3.08
N ARG A 43 -3.58 -0.28 -4.23
CA ARG A 43 -2.58 -1.30 -4.57
C ARG A 43 -1.82 -0.84 -5.80
N PHE A 44 -0.54 -0.54 -5.63
CA PHE A 44 0.30 0.03 -6.68
C PHE A 44 1.38 -0.95 -7.11
N THR A 45 1.63 -1.02 -8.41
CA THR A 45 2.70 -1.83 -8.97
C THR A 45 3.68 -1.01 -9.79
N THR A 46 3.44 0.28 -9.97
CA THR A 46 4.31 1.16 -10.75
C THR A 46 4.71 2.40 -9.94
N LEU A 47 5.84 3.00 -10.31
CA LEU A 47 6.29 4.23 -9.65
C LEU A 47 5.40 5.42 -10.01
N GLU A 48 4.74 5.38 -11.17
CA GLU A 48 3.83 6.46 -11.57
C GLU A 48 2.64 6.56 -10.62
N ASP A 49 2.12 5.43 -10.17
CA ASP A 49 1.03 5.41 -9.20
C ASP A 49 1.43 6.10 -7.90
N ILE A 50 2.68 5.90 -7.48
CA ILE A 50 3.20 6.53 -6.26
C ILE A 50 3.24 8.05 -6.42
N LYS A 51 3.65 8.54 -7.58
CA LYS A 51 3.69 9.97 -7.83
C LYS A 51 2.32 10.60 -7.73
N GLU A 52 1.31 9.96 -8.32
CA GLU A 52 -0.06 10.47 -8.29
C GLU A 52 -0.64 10.45 -6.87
N PHE A 53 -0.26 9.46 -6.07
CA PHE A 53 -0.74 9.33 -4.70
C PHE A 53 -0.19 10.44 -3.79
N GLU A 54 1.01 10.93 -4.07
CA GLU A 54 1.69 11.96 -3.28
C GLU A 54 1.77 11.60 -1.80
N PRO A 55 2.53 10.56 -1.43
CA PRO A 55 2.65 10.18 -0.01
C PRO A 55 3.29 11.28 0.82
N GLU A 56 2.86 11.41 2.03
CA GLU A 56 3.35 12.44 2.95
C GLU A 56 4.54 11.97 3.79
#